data_83aef09a83ff51b6509c5241939db08c
#
_entry.id   83aef09a83ff51b6509c5241939db08c
#
_cell.length_a   1.000
_cell.length_b   1.000
_cell.length_c   1.000
_cell.angle_alpha   90.00
_cell.angle_beta   90.00
_cell.angle_gamma   90.00
#
_symmetry.space_group_name_H-M   'P 1'
#
loop_
_entity.id
_entity.type
_entity.pdbx_description
1 polymer ?
#
loop_
_entity_poly.entity_id
_entity_poly.type
_entity_poly.pdbx_seq_one_letter_code
_entity_poly.pdbx_strand_id
1 'polypeptide(L)'
;MRLVKRFLAITVLMSCCISAFAQGHKRLLAYYPDWAKDQTPAYTAAKIPYGELTHILHAFLLLDPSANGALQIDPELIEPALNRDAHKAGVKVIISMGGADSAQAAAFSTIAASAHLRATLAKNVHEFLVAHDYDGVDIDWEVPNAPEDTTNCTMLMEALRREMPSPRWLISMAISADPRNYGTGFDVPALEPIVDFFNVMTYDFTGPWSDMAGLNSPLLQDPADPEQEGSLKTSMDLYQHRYGVPRAKLNIGTAFYGYEFDAVQNLWNYCPNSDCSETSTSWNYGTYIKQRVNAKGWARHWDSAADSPYLLYQGPGGKDGYITYDDPYSTALKTYYVLGQRDFGGMFMWDLSGDYDGKSQDLLTAMYEMKWLVEHTPVK
;
A
#
# COMPACT_ATOMS: atom_id res chain seq x y z
N MET A 1 -15.77 19.67 -56.08
CA MET A 1 -15.86 20.37 -54.78
C MET A 1 -16.64 19.61 -53.68
N ARG A 2 -17.37 18.54 -53.96
CA ARG A 2 -18.10 17.74 -52.94
C ARG A 2 -17.32 16.53 -52.40
N LEU A 3 -16.25 16.07 -53.07
CA LEU A 3 -15.42 14.95 -52.61
C LEU A 3 -14.36 15.33 -51.55
N VAL A 4 -13.84 16.54 -51.61
CA VAL A 4 -12.80 17.01 -50.67
C VAL A 4 -13.33 17.25 -49.25
N LYS A 5 -14.63 17.63 -49.13
CA LYS A 5 -15.26 17.83 -47.82
C LYS A 5 -15.57 16.55 -47.04
N ARG A 6 -15.65 15.39 -47.72
CA ARG A 6 -15.88 14.08 -47.05
C ARG A 6 -14.61 13.46 -46.51
N PHE A 7 -13.46 13.75 -47.12
CA PHE A 7 -12.16 13.26 -46.60
C PHE A 7 -11.70 14.03 -45.35
N LEU A 8 -11.99 15.31 -45.23
CA LEU A 8 -11.65 16.10 -44.04
C LEU A 8 -12.46 15.72 -42.78
N ALA A 9 -13.75 15.33 -42.98
CA ALA A 9 -14.61 14.93 -41.87
C ALA A 9 -14.24 13.55 -41.30
N ILE A 10 -13.72 12.63 -42.12
CA ILE A 10 -13.30 11.30 -41.65
C ILE A 10 -11.95 11.37 -40.93
N THR A 11 -11.03 12.25 -41.33
CA THR A 11 -9.72 12.43 -40.70
C THR A 11 -9.84 13.12 -39.34
N VAL A 12 -10.80 14.03 -39.14
CA VAL A 12 -11.03 14.69 -37.87
C VAL A 12 -11.76 13.74 -36.88
N LEU A 13 -12.65 12.87 -37.34
CA LEU A 13 -13.31 11.87 -36.47
C LEU A 13 -12.34 10.77 -36.03
N MET A 14 -11.37 10.35 -36.88
CA MET A 14 -10.33 9.37 -36.46
C MET A 14 -9.31 9.98 -35.48
N SER A 15 -9.02 11.29 -35.58
CA SER A 15 -8.10 11.96 -34.65
C SER A 15 -8.68 12.17 -33.26
N CYS A 16 -10.01 12.34 -33.12
CA CYS A 16 -10.68 12.45 -31.84
C CYS A 16 -10.86 11.10 -31.11
N CYS A 17 -10.92 9.98 -31.85
CA CYS A 17 -11.03 8.66 -31.23
C CYS A 17 -9.70 8.12 -30.71
N ILE A 18 -8.56 8.61 -31.19
CA ILE A 18 -7.23 8.15 -30.75
C ILE A 18 -6.79 8.81 -29.45
N SER A 19 -7.34 9.96 -29.09
CA SER A 19 -7.02 10.65 -27.83
C SER A 19 -7.77 10.11 -26.61
N ALA A 20 -8.81 9.29 -26.78
CA ALA A 20 -9.60 8.73 -25.68
C ALA A 20 -9.14 7.36 -25.20
N PHE A 21 -8.09 6.76 -25.83
CA PHE A 21 -7.63 5.40 -25.50
C PHE A 21 -6.28 5.34 -24.80
N ALA A 22 -5.76 6.45 -24.29
CA ALA A 22 -4.43 6.49 -23.66
C ALA A 22 -4.44 6.79 -22.15
N GLN A 23 -5.58 6.74 -21.49
CA GLN A 23 -5.59 6.71 -20.03
C GLN A 23 -5.47 5.23 -19.61
N GLY A 24 -4.24 4.81 -19.27
CA GLY A 24 -3.99 3.47 -18.75
C GLY A 24 -4.90 3.22 -17.53
N HIS A 25 -5.50 2.03 -17.44
CA HIS A 25 -6.32 1.67 -16.29
C HIS A 25 -5.52 1.86 -15.00
N LYS A 26 -6.10 2.61 -14.07
CA LYS A 26 -5.51 2.82 -12.75
C LYS A 26 -5.54 1.53 -11.95
N ARG A 27 -4.43 1.22 -11.27
CA ARG A 27 -4.39 0.06 -10.40
C ARG A 27 -5.11 0.35 -9.08
N LEU A 28 -5.80 -0.64 -8.57
CA LEU A 28 -6.29 -0.73 -7.20
C LEU A 28 -5.83 -2.07 -6.66
N LEU A 29 -4.82 -2.03 -5.79
CA LEU A 29 -4.16 -3.21 -5.25
C LEU A 29 -4.53 -3.39 -3.79
N ALA A 30 -4.62 -4.65 -3.34
CA ALA A 30 -4.94 -4.95 -1.95
C ALA A 30 -3.98 -5.97 -1.37
N TYR A 31 -3.34 -5.67 -0.25
CA TYR A 31 -2.70 -6.71 0.55
C TYR A 31 -3.76 -7.59 1.19
N TYR A 32 -3.61 -8.90 1.02
CA TYR A 32 -4.44 -9.92 1.64
C TYR A 32 -3.53 -10.85 2.46
N PRO A 33 -3.50 -10.67 3.78
CA PRO A 33 -2.70 -11.52 4.65
C PRO A 33 -3.34 -12.90 4.84
N ASP A 34 -2.53 -13.95 4.87
CA ASP A 34 -2.99 -15.33 5.05
C ASP A 34 -3.71 -15.57 6.38
N TRP A 35 -3.36 -14.80 7.43
CA TRP A 35 -4.05 -14.85 8.72
C TRP A 35 -5.41 -14.13 8.77
N ALA A 36 -5.82 -13.46 7.68
CA ALA A 36 -7.14 -12.80 7.63
C ALA A 36 -8.31 -13.79 7.83
N LYS A 37 -8.13 -15.05 7.42
CA LYS A 37 -9.10 -16.13 7.62
C LYS A 37 -9.32 -16.51 9.08
N ASP A 38 -8.35 -16.23 9.96
CA ASP A 38 -8.37 -16.57 11.39
C ASP A 38 -8.89 -15.42 12.26
N GLN A 39 -9.14 -14.27 11.67
CA GLN A 39 -9.69 -13.11 12.36
C GLN A 39 -11.17 -13.30 12.73
N THR A 40 -11.69 -12.41 13.55
CA THR A 40 -13.12 -12.37 13.88
C THR A 40 -13.69 -10.98 13.56
N PRO A 41 -14.53 -10.86 12.54
CA PRO A 41 -15.04 -11.91 11.62
C PRO A 41 -13.97 -12.42 10.66
N ALA A 42 -13.95 -13.72 10.37
CA ALA A 42 -13.01 -14.33 9.42
C ALA A 42 -13.17 -13.74 8.02
N TYR A 43 -12.06 -13.34 7.41
CA TYR A 43 -12.03 -12.82 6.04
C TYR A 43 -11.26 -13.78 5.14
N THR A 44 -11.96 -14.46 4.25
CA THR A 44 -11.42 -15.50 3.38
C THR A 44 -11.46 -15.07 1.91
N ALA A 45 -10.73 -15.74 1.02
CA ALA A 45 -10.75 -15.48 -0.42
C ALA A 45 -12.15 -15.40 -1.01
N ALA A 46 -13.11 -16.19 -0.50
CA ALA A 46 -14.50 -16.15 -0.95
C ALA A 46 -15.26 -14.84 -0.65
N LYS A 47 -14.71 -14.00 0.21
CA LYS A 47 -15.31 -12.69 0.60
C LYS A 47 -14.67 -11.51 -0.13
N ILE A 48 -13.60 -11.74 -0.85
CA ILE A 48 -12.90 -10.68 -1.60
C ILE A 48 -13.80 -10.20 -2.75
N PRO A 49 -14.08 -8.89 -2.85
CA PRO A 49 -14.84 -8.32 -3.96
C PRO A 49 -13.91 -8.11 -5.16
N TYR A 50 -13.51 -9.20 -5.82
CA TYR A 50 -12.54 -9.20 -6.92
C TYR A 50 -12.85 -8.18 -8.02
N GLY A 51 -14.14 -7.90 -8.30
CA GLY A 51 -14.54 -6.91 -9.31
C GLY A 51 -14.16 -5.46 -8.96
N GLU A 52 -13.75 -5.19 -7.74
CA GLU A 52 -13.32 -3.87 -7.27
C GLU A 52 -11.79 -3.70 -7.33
N LEU A 53 -11.05 -4.78 -7.55
CA LEU A 53 -9.59 -4.81 -7.51
C LEU A 53 -8.97 -5.05 -8.89
N THR A 54 -7.72 -4.69 -9.04
CA THR A 54 -6.90 -5.03 -10.20
C THR A 54 -5.80 -6.03 -9.86
N HIS A 55 -5.28 -5.97 -8.63
CA HIS A 55 -4.23 -6.84 -8.12
C HIS A 55 -4.49 -7.19 -6.66
N ILE A 56 -4.05 -8.38 -6.27
CA ILE A 56 -3.95 -8.81 -4.88
C ILE A 56 -2.49 -9.09 -4.58
N LEU A 57 -2.01 -8.56 -3.46
CA LEU A 57 -0.69 -8.83 -2.90
C LEU A 57 -0.91 -9.80 -1.73
N HIS A 58 -0.69 -11.09 -1.98
CA HIS A 58 -0.93 -12.15 -0.99
C HIS A 58 0.25 -12.24 -0.02
N ALA A 59 0.06 -11.99 1.26
CA ALA A 59 1.11 -11.84 2.26
C ALA A 59 1.03 -12.93 3.34
N PHE A 60 2.15 -13.54 3.79
CA PHE A 60 3.49 -13.37 3.28
C PHE A 60 4.18 -14.69 3.00
N LEU A 61 4.91 -14.76 1.89
CA LEU A 61 5.92 -15.81 1.69
C LEU A 61 7.17 -15.41 2.44
N LEU A 62 7.69 -16.31 3.29
CA LEU A 62 8.83 -16.03 4.14
C LEU A 62 10.12 -16.63 3.59
N LEU A 63 11.24 -16.01 3.93
CA LEU A 63 12.56 -16.55 3.76
C LEU A 63 12.84 -17.60 4.85
N ASP A 64 13.52 -18.70 4.50
CA ASP A 64 13.97 -19.69 5.48
C ASP A 64 14.91 -19.02 6.51
N PRO A 65 14.73 -19.27 7.82
CA PRO A 65 15.53 -18.64 8.86
C PRO A 65 17.05 -18.89 8.75
N SER A 66 17.48 -19.94 8.03
CA SER A 66 18.90 -20.16 7.76
C SER A 66 19.50 -19.22 6.71
N ALA A 67 18.65 -18.37 6.08
CA ALA A 67 19.04 -17.39 5.07
C ALA A 67 19.90 -17.98 3.94
N ASN A 68 19.58 -19.21 3.51
CA ASN A 68 20.31 -19.96 2.48
C ASN A 68 19.71 -19.82 1.06
N GLY A 69 18.73 -18.94 0.90
CA GLY A 69 17.96 -18.73 -0.33
C GLY A 69 16.77 -19.68 -0.50
N ALA A 70 16.49 -20.56 0.48
CA ALA A 70 15.26 -21.33 0.52
C ALA A 70 14.07 -20.49 1.00
N LEU A 71 12.87 -20.98 0.73
CA LEU A 71 11.61 -20.40 1.16
C LEU A 71 11.06 -21.17 2.37
N GLN A 72 10.52 -20.45 3.32
CA GLN A 72 9.67 -21.01 4.37
C GLN A 72 8.22 -20.89 3.91
N ILE A 73 7.63 -22.01 3.52
CA ILE A 73 6.27 -22.07 3.00
C ILE A 73 5.36 -22.58 4.11
N ASP A 74 4.52 -21.67 4.63
CA ASP A 74 3.42 -22.10 5.48
C ASP A 74 2.36 -22.79 4.60
N PRO A 75 1.93 -24.02 4.93
CA PRO A 75 0.84 -24.66 4.20
C PRO A 75 -0.46 -23.83 4.16
N GLU A 76 -0.67 -22.98 5.15
CA GLU A 76 -1.84 -22.11 5.23
C GLU A 76 -1.80 -20.93 4.26
N LEU A 77 -0.61 -20.52 3.82
CA LEU A 77 -0.43 -19.55 2.74
C LEU A 77 -0.94 -20.07 1.39
N ILE A 78 -0.98 -21.40 1.21
CA ILE A 78 -1.37 -21.99 -0.07
C ILE A 78 -2.90 -22.03 -0.20
N GLU A 79 -3.44 -21.04 -0.88
CA GLU A 79 -4.90 -20.87 -1.08
C GLU A 79 -5.26 -20.87 -2.59
N PRO A 80 -5.38 -22.05 -3.24
CA PRO A 80 -5.64 -22.15 -4.70
C PRO A 80 -6.97 -21.51 -5.12
N ALA A 81 -7.91 -21.35 -4.19
CA ALA A 81 -9.17 -20.67 -4.44
C ALA A 81 -8.96 -19.17 -4.71
N LEU A 82 -8.00 -18.54 -4.02
CA LEU A 82 -7.65 -17.13 -4.21
C LEU A 82 -7.23 -16.86 -5.66
N ASN A 83 -6.21 -17.57 -6.14
CA ASN A 83 -5.65 -17.36 -7.48
C ASN A 83 -6.69 -17.68 -8.57
N ARG A 84 -7.39 -18.82 -8.44
CA ARG A 84 -8.45 -19.21 -9.38
C ARG A 84 -9.55 -18.15 -9.49
N ASP A 85 -10.07 -17.65 -8.37
CA ASP A 85 -11.22 -16.74 -8.37
C ASP A 85 -10.81 -15.32 -8.77
N ALA A 86 -9.60 -14.88 -8.40
CA ALA A 86 -8.98 -13.64 -8.87
C ALA A 86 -8.80 -13.67 -10.40
N HIS A 87 -8.16 -14.70 -10.94
CA HIS A 87 -7.92 -14.84 -12.38
C HIS A 87 -9.24 -14.90 -13.18
N LYS A 88 -10.25 -15.57 -12.65
CA LYS A 88 -11.59 -15.58 -13.26
C LYS A 88 -12.20 -14.18 -13.36
N ALA A 89 -11.89 -13.30 -12.42
CA ALA A 89 -12.32 -11.90 -12.41
C ALA A 89 -11.38 -10.96 -13.20
N GLY A 90 -10.26 -11.47 -13.73
CA GLY A 90 -9.25 -10.67 -14.43
C GLY A 90 -8.29 -9.93 -13.50
N VAL A 91 -8.26 -10.32 -12.23
CA VAL A 91 -7.38 -9.74 -11.18
C VAL A 91 -6.07 -10.52 -11.13
N LYS A 92 -4.95 -9.82 -11.05
CA LYS A 92 -3.63 -10.41 -10.88
C LYS A 92 -3.37 -10.75 -9.42
N VAL A 93 -2.66 -11.86 -9.16
CA VAL A 93 -2.25 -12.24 -7.81
C VAL A 93 -0.73 -12.31 -7.76
N ILE A 94 -0.16 -11.48 -6.90
CA ILE A 94 1.28 -11.34 -6.66
C ILE A 94 1.55 -11.84 -5.26
N ILE A 95 2.50 -12.74 -5.07
CA ILE A 95 2.92 -13.13 -3.73
C ILE A 95 3.81 -12.04 -3.14
N SER A 96 3.50 -11.54 -1.95
CA SER A 96 4.38 -10.63 -1.21
C SER A 96 5.31 -11.42 -0.32
N MET A 97 6.60 -11.06 -0.31
CA MET A 97 7.64 -11.76 0.40
C MET A 97 8.35 -10.82 1.37
N GLY A 98 8.39 -11.20 2.66
CA GLY A 98 9.04 -10.44 3.73
C GLY A 98 8.07 -9.94 4.79
N GLY A 99 7.83 -8.62 4.83
CA GLY A 99 7.05 -7.91 5.85
C GLY A 99 7.92 -7.34 6.97
N ALA A 100 7.28 -6.73 7.97
CA ALA A 100 7.93 -5.96 9.03
C ALA A 100 8.73 -6.79 10.08
N ASP A 101 8.91 -8.09 9.87
CA ASP A 101 9.71 -8.94 10.78
C ASP A 101 11.20 -8.68 10.61
N SER A 102 11.86 -8.31 11.68
CA SER A 102 13.31 -8.06 11.71
C SER A 102 14.16 -9.28 11.32
N ALA A 103 13.66 -10.52 11.57
CA ALA A 103 14.34 -11.73 11.13
C ALA A 103 14.29 -11.89 9.61
N GLN A 104 13.19 -11.47 8.97
CA GLN A 104 13.08 -11.44 7.52
C GLN A 104 14.03 -10.38 6.93
N ALA A 105 14.10 -9.18 7.52
CA ALA A 105 15.04 -8.15 7.10
C ALA A 105 16.49 -8.63 7.17
N ALA A 106 16.89 -9.33 8.24
CA ALA A 106 18.22 -9.92 8.38
C ALA A 106 18.51 -11.05 7.38
N ALA A 107 17.50 -11.87 7.06
CA ALA A 107 17.62 -12.92 6.05
C ALA A 107 17.81 -12.32 4.65
N PHE A 108 17.05 -11.27 4.30
CA PHE A 108 17.25 -10.51 3.06
C PHE A 108 18.67 -9.97 2.95
N SER A 109 19.20 -9.31 4.00
CA SER A 109 20.55 -8.75 4.01
C SER A 109 21.60 -9.85 3.73
N THR A 110 21.49 -10.99 4.41
CA THR A 110 22.39 -12.14 4.23
C THR A 110 22.32 -12.70 2.79
N ILE A 111 21.12 -12.92 2.27
CA ILE A 111 20.90 -13.46 0.92
C ILE A 111 21.37 -12.47 -0.14
N ALA A 112 21.02 -11.21 0.03
CA ALA A 112 21.34 -10.15 -0.92
C ALA A 112 22.86 -9.90 -1.03
N ALA A 113 23.64 -10.14 0.01
CA ALA A 113 25.10 -10.02 -0.02
C ALA A 113 25.81 -11.08 -0.91
N SER A 114 25.18 -12.24 -1.18
CA SER A 114 25.79 -13.35 -1.90
C SER A 114 25.20 -13.56 -3.28
N ALA A 115 26.03 -13.48 -4.33
CA ALA A 115 25.57 -13.75 -5.70
C ALA A 115 24.98 -15.15 -5.87
N HIS A 116 25.51 -16.15 -5.19
CA HIS A 116 24.98 -17.51 -5.20
C HIS A 116 23.59 -17.58 -4.55
N LEU A 117 23.42 -16.96 -3.37
CA LEU A 117 22.15 -16.98 -2.65
C LEU A 117 21.06 -16.17 -3.36
N ARG A 118 21.42 -15.03 -3.97
CA ARG A 118 20.48 -14.27 -4.82
C ARG A 118 19.95 -15.12 -5.98
N ALA A 119 20.84 -15.87 -6.66
CA ALA A 119 20.43 -16.75 -7.75
C ALA A 119 19.57 -17.93 -7.25
N THR A 120 19.92 -18.50 -6.09
CA THR A 120 19.16 -19.57 -5.46
C THR A 120 17.76 -19.08 -5.09
N LEU A 121 17.64 -17.93 -4.43
CA LEU A 121 16.35 -17.35 -4.06
C LEU A 121 15.51 -17.03 -5.31
N ALA A 122 16.09 -16.38 -6.31
CA ALA A 122 15.36 -16.03 -7.53
C ALA A 122 14.76 -17.26 -8.21
N LYS A 123 15.53 -18.35 -8.30
CA LYS A 123 15.06 -19.63 -8.84
C LYS A 123 13.92 -20.22 -8.00
N ASN A 124 14.10 -20.28 -6.66
CA ASN A 124 13.09 -20.85 -5.77
C ASN A 124 11.78 -20.05 -5.81
N VAL A 125 11.86 -18.71 -5.88
CA VAL A 125 10.69 -17.84 -6.05
C VAL A 125 10.00 -18.14 -7.38
N HIS A 126 10.73 -18.21 -8.48
CA HIS A 126 10.15 -18.52 -9.79
C HIS A 126 9.45 -19.89 -9.80
N GLU A 127 10.09 -20.93 -9.23
CA GLU A 127 9.48 -22.26 -9.12
C GLU A 127 8.20 -22.22 -8.28
N PHE A 128 8.19 -21.45 -7.19
CA PHE A 128 7.00 -21.23 -6.36
C PHE A 128 5.86 -20.56 -7.14
N LEU A 129 6.16 -19.47 -7.88
CA LEU A 129 5.15 -18.78 -8.70
C LEU A 129 4.51 -19.72 -9.72
N VAL A 130 5.32 -20.52 -10.40
CA VAL A 130 4.82 -21.49 -11.38
C VAL A 130 3.99 -22.59 -10.73
N ALA A 131 4.41 -23.11 -9.59
CA ALA A 131 3.72 -24.21 -8.89
C ALA A 131 2.36 -23.80 -8.34
N HIS A 132 2.19 -22.51 -7.97
CA HIS A 132 1.01 -22.01 -7.29
C HIS A 132 0.21 -20.99 -8.10
N ASP A 133 0.52 -20.80 -9.39
CA ASP A 133 -0.22 -19.94 -10.33
C ASP A 133 -0.29 -18.47 -9.92
N TYR A 134 0.83 -17.91 -9.40
CA TYR A 134 0.97 -16.47 -9.16
C TYR A 134 1.42 -15.73 -10.42
N ASP A 135 1.08 -14.44 -10.52
CA ASP A 135 1.47 -13.57 -11.64
C ASP A 135 2.81 -12.86 -11.41
N GLY A 136 3.36 -12.92 -10.21
CA GLY A 136 4.61 -12.23 -9.88
C GLY A 136 4.93 -12.25 -8.39
N VAL A 137 5.95 -11.50 -8.03
CA VAL A 137 6.42 -11.32 -6.65
C VAL A 137 6.51 -9.85 -6.28
N ASP A 138 6.10 -9.53 -5.07
CA ASP A 138 6.29 -8.26 -4.39
C ASP A 138 7.37 -8.44 -3.32
N ILE A 139 8.35 -7.55 -3.25
CA ILE A 139 9.40 -7.60 -2.24
C ILE A 139 9.10 -6.56 -1.17
N ASP A 140 8.87 -7.05 0.03
CA ASP A 140 8.60 -6.24 1.21
C ASP A 140 9.74 -6.39 2.23
N TRP A 141 10.85 -5.73 1.93
CA TRP A 141 12.03 -5.72 2.81
C TRP A 141 12.00 -4.46 3.68
N GLU A 142 11.61 -4.61 4.93
CA GLU A 142 11.47 -3.51 5.88
C GLU A 142 12.57 -3.52 6.96
N VAL A 143 13.69 -2.83 6.79
CA VAL A 143 14.18 -2.10 5.62
C VAL A 143 15.66 -2.42 5.43
N PRO A 144 16.23 -2.25 4.24
CA PRO A 144 17.69 -2.30 4.07
C PRO A 144 18.33 -1.24 4.94
N ASN A 145 19.18 -1.59 5.90
CA ASN A 145 19.73 -0.66 6.88
C ASN A 145 21.26 -0.73 7.05
N ALA A 146 21.90 -1.80 6.61
CA ALA A 146 23.35 -1.85 6.53
C ALA A 146 23.86 -1.00 5.35
N PRO A 147 25.06 -0.40 5.42
CA PRO A 147 25.60 0.44 4.36
C PRO A 147 25.66 -0.26 2.98
N GLU A 148 25.91 -1.57 2.96
CA GLU A 148 25.96 -2.39 1.75
C GLU A 148 24.57 -2.85 1.27
N ASP A 149 23.55 -2.84 2.12
CA ASP A 149 22.24 -3.38 1.79
C ASP A 149 21.55 -2.63 0.65
N THR A 150 21.77 -1.33 0.52
CA THR A 150 21.25 -0.53 -0.60
C THR A 150 21.69 -1.09 -1.96
N THR A 151 22.98 -1.38 -2.10
CA THR A 151 23.55 -1.97 -3.32
C THR A 151 23.13 -3.42 -3.46
N ASN A 152 23.15 -4.18 -2.36
CA ASN A 152 22.78 -5.60 -2.35
C ASN A 152 21.30 -5.80 -2.70
N CYS A 153 20.42 -4.92 -2.25
CA CYS A 153 19.00 -4.91 -2.62
C CYS A 153 18.82 -4.75 -4.14
N THR A 154 19.51 -3.78 -4.74
CA THR A 154 19.48 -3.62 -6.20
C THR A 154 19.93 -4.89 -6.91
N MET A 155 21.06 -5.50 -6.47
CA MET A 155 21.57 -6.74 -7.07
C MET A 155 20.61 -7.94 -6.86
N LEU A 156 19.89 -7.99 -5.76
CA LEU A 156 18.83 -8.99 -5.54
C LEU A 156 17.67 -8.81 -6.53
N MET A 157 17.20 -7.58 -6.68
CA MET A 157 16.12 -7.27 -7.63
C MET A 157 16.51 -7.55 -9.08
N GLU A 158 17.76 -7.29 -9.45
CA GLU A 158 18.31 -7.68 -10.76
C GLU A 158 18.34 -9.20 -10.96
N ALA A 159 18.67 -9.97 -9.91
CA ALA A 159 18.67 -11.43 -9.97
C ALA A 159 17.25 -11.97 -10.17
N LEU A 160 16.26 -11.43 -9.41
CA LEU A 160 14.85 -11.75 -9.58
C LEU A 160 14.35 -11.41 -10.99
N ARG A 161 14.66 -10.22 -11.51
CA ARG A 161 14.23 -9.80 -12.86
C ARG A 161 14.87 -10.64 -13.97
N ARG A 162 16.10 -11.08 -13.79
CA ARG A 162 16.78 -11.97 -14.75
C ARG A 162 16.10 -13.34 -14.83
N GLU A 163 15.70 -13.89 -13.69
CA GLU A 163 14.99 -15.17 -13.60
C GLU A 163 13.53 -15.05 -14.06
N MET A 164 12.91 -13.91 -13.79
CA MET A 164 11.51 -13.64 -14.07
C MET A 164 11.33 -12.43 -15.00
N PRO A 165 11.57 -12.60 -16.33
CA PRO A 165 11.54 -11.48 -17.27
C PRO A 165 10.14 -10.91 -17.49
N SER A 166 10.06 -9.56 -17.61
CA SER A 166 8.86 -8.84 -18.04
C SER A 166 8.58 -9.13 -19.53
N PRO A 167 7.33 -9.12 -19.99
CA PRO A 167 6.10 -8.80 -19.27
C PRO A 167 5.40 -10.04 -18.65
N ARG A 168 6.02 -11.23 -18.73
CA ARG A 168 5.37 -12.46 -18.22
C ARG A 168 5.20 -12.41 -16.71
N TRP A 169 6.18 -11.90 -15.99
CA TRP A 169 6.22 -11.85 -14.55
C TRP A 169 6.25 -10.42 -14.04
N LEU A 170 5.36 -10.12 -13.09
CA LEU A 170 5.38 -8.85 -12.37
C LEU A 170 6.37 -8.92 -11.21
N ILE A 171 7.15 -7.87 -11.05
CA ILE A 171 7.98 -7.64 -9.88
C ILE A 171 7.63 -6.27 -9.32
N SER A 172 7.11 -6.23 -8.11
CA SER A 172 6.87 -4.99 -7.36
C SER A 172 7.70 -4.93 -6.10
N MET A 173 7.66 -3.79 -5.46
CA MET A 173 8.39 -3.58 -4.23
C MET A 173 7.59 -2.65 -3.31
N ALA A 174 7.32 -3.11 -2.07
CA ALA A 174 6.91 -2.24 -1.00
C ALA A 174 8.10 -1.35 -0.60
N ILE A 175 7.84 -0.07 -0.38
CA ILE A 175 8.90 0.90 -0.12
C ILE A 175 8.39 1.96 0.88
N SER A 176 9.27 2.40 1.78
CA SER A 176 8.90 3.36 2.81
C SER A 176 8.38 4.69 2.24
N ALA A 177 7.53 5.36 2.99
CA ALA A 177 6.99 6.68 2.62
C ALA A 177 8.10 7.72 2.43
N ASP A 178 9.11 7.68 3.28
CA ASP A 178 10.33 8.49 3.17
C ASP A 178 11.57 7.63 3.46
N PRO A 179 12.29 7.17 2.43
CA PRO A 179 13.50 6.36 2.62
C PRO A 179 14.65 7.12 3.32
N ARG A 180 14.55 8.45 3.48
CA ARG A 180 15.55 9.22 4.24
C ARG A 180 15.45 8.98 5.74
N ASN A 181 14.27 8.67 6.25
CA ASN A 181 14.01 8.48 7.68
C ASN A 181 14.41 7.07 8.17
N TYR A 182 14.55 6.10 7.25
CA TYR A 182 14.86 4.71 7.57
C TYR A 182 16.28 4.29 7.14
N GLY A 183 17.25 5.21 7.23
CA GLY A 183 18.65 4.93 6.93
C GLY A 183 18.99 4.95 5.45
N THR A 184 19.95 4.11 5.03
CA THR A 184 20.44 4.03 3.64
C THR A 184 19.36 3.55 2.68
N GLY A 185 18.39 2.78 3.19
CA GLY A 185 17.16 2.42 2.51
C GLY A 185 17.38 1.83 1.13
N PHE A 186 16.86 2.52 0.12
CA PHE A 186 16.77 2.01 -1.23
C PHE A 186 17.45 2.95 -2.24
N ASP A 187 18.20 2.41 -3.22
CA ASP A 187 18.61 3.14 -4.41
C ASP A 187 17.45 3.16 -5.42
N VAL A 188 16.48 4.04 -5.17
CA VAL A 188 15.24 4.14 -5.96
C VAL A 188 15.53 4.35 -7.45
N PRO A 189 16.46 5.23 -7.86
CA PRO A 189 16.82 5.36 -9.28
C PRO A 189 17.38 4.09 -9.91
N ALA A 190 18.14 3.27 -9.18
CA ALA A 190 18.66 2.01 -9.68
C ALA A 190 17.59 0.91 -9.72
N LEU A 191 16.63 0.94 -8.80
CA LEU A 191 15.51 -0.01 -8.74
C LEU A 191 14.42 0.28 -9.79
N GLU A 192 14.22 1.56 -10.17
CA GLU A 192 13.16 1.97 -11.08
C GLU A 192 13.11 1.17 -12.39
N PRO A 193 14.22 0.95 -13.12
CA PRO A 193 14.17 0.19 -14.36
C PRO A 193 13.94 -1.33 -14.18
N ILE A 194 14.08 -1.84 -12.96
CA ILE A 194 13.98 -3.26 -12.63
C ILE A 194 12.56 -3.66 -12.28
N VAL A 195 11.87 -2.84 -11.48
CA VAL A 195 10.50 -3.14 -10.99
C VAL A 195 9.43 -2.68 -11.98
N ASP A 196 8.29 -3.34 -11.98
CA ASP A 196 7.13 -2.90 -12.76
C ASP A 196 6.44 -1.73 -12.07
N PHE A 197 6.39 -1.73 -10.72
CA PHE A 197 5.87 -0.63 -9.91
C PHE A 197 6.34 -0.71 -8.45
N PHE A 198 6.29 0.43 -7.78
CA PHE A 198 6.51 0.57 -6.35
C PHE A 198 5.18 0.73 -5.63
N ASN A 199 5.06 0.13 -4.45
CA ASN A 199 3.99 0.30 -3.49
C ASN A 199 4.54 1.17 -2.35
N VAL A 200 4.27 2.48 -2.40
CA VAL A 200 4.78 3.43 -1.41
C VAL A 200 3.88 3.40 -0.18
N MET A 201 4.42 2.96 0.96
CA MET A 201 3.70 2.77 2.23
C MET A 201 3.44 4.11 2.92
N THR A 202 2.48 4.89 2.40
CA THR A 202 2.12 6.23 2.89
C THR A 202 1.15 6.16 4.08
N TYR A 203 1.54 5.43 5.08
CA TYR A 203 0.92 5.28 6.39
C TYR A 203 2.02 5.06 7.43
N ASP A 204 1.66 4.93 8.69
CA ASP A 204 2.60 4.82 9.81
C ASP A 204 3.50 6.05 9.96
N PHE A 205 3.00 7.22 9.58
CA PHE A 205 3.72 8.47 9.83
C PHE A 205 3.82 8.76 11.33
N THR A 206 2.79 8.43 12.10
CA THR A 206 2.81 8.40 13.57
C THR A 206 2.18 7.12 14.09
N GLY A 207 2.73 6.60 15.19
CA GLY A 207 2.28 5.35 15.79
C GLY A 207 2.88 5.12 17.18
N PRO A 208 2.93 3.86 17.66
CA PRO A 208 3.50 3.52 18.99
C PRO A 208 4.93 3.96 19.22
N TRP A 209 5.70 4.16 18.18
CA TRP A 209 7.11 4.62 18.21
C TRP A 209 7.28 6.13 18.34
N SER A 210 6.18 6.89 18.31
CA SER A 210 6.22 8.36 18.35
C SER A 210 6.18 8.88 19.79
N ASP A 211 6.63 10.12 19.98
CA ASP A 211 6.56 10.83 21.26
C ASP A 211 5.17 11.45 21.47
N MET A 212 4.46 11.69 20.38
CA MET A 212 3.15 12.34 20.37
C MET A 212 2.13 11.61 19.51
N ALA A 213 0.85 11.84 19.80
CA ALA A 213 -0.26 11.36 18.99
C ALA A 213 -0.46 12.26 17.77
N GLY A 214 -0.16 11.74 16.60
CA GLY A 214 -0.27 12.40 15.30
C GLY A 214 -1.20 11.68 14.35
N LEU A 215 -1.03 11.93 13.06
CA LEU A 215 -1.86 11.34 12.00
C LEU A 215 -1.15 10.13 11.37
N ASN A 216 -1.86 9.00 11.31
CA ASN A 216 -1.33 7.77 10.74
C ASN A 216 -1.04 7.89 9.23
N SER A 217 -1.97 8.48 8.47
CA SER A 217 -1.87 8.52 7.01
C SER A 217 -2.50 9.82 6.46
N PRO A 218 -1.96 11.02 6.78
CA PRO A 218 -2.52 12.28 6.32
C PRO A 218 -2.35 12.46 4.81
N LEU A 219 -3.34 13.09 4.14
CA LEU A 219 -3.21 13.45 2.72
C LEU A 219 -2.16 14.55 2.52
N LEU A 220 -2.21 15.60 3.36
CA LEU A 220 -1.31 16.74 3.32
C LEU A 220 -0.53 16.83 4.63
N GLN A 221 0.65 17.45 4.57
CA GLN A 221 1.43 17.78 5.77
C GLN A 221 0.75 18.89 6.52
N ASP A 222 0.38 18.64 7.79
CA ASP A 222 -0.09 19.70 8.69
C ASP A 222 1.10 20.58 9.12
N PRO A 223 1.02 21.91 8.93
CA PRO A 223 2.04 22.82 9.45
C PRO A 223 2.14 22.84 10.98
N ALA A 224 1.12 22.37 11.69
CA ALA A 224 1.10 22.25 13.14
C ALA A 224 1.77 20.97 13.65
N ASP A 225 2.10 20.03 12.78
CA ASP A 225 2.89 18.85 13.12
C ASP A 225 4.32 19.27 13.51
N PRO A 226 4.73 19.11 14.79
CA PRO A 226 6.03 19.59 15.26
C PRO A 226 7.20 18.79 14.68
N GLU A 227 6.98 17.50 14.38
CA GLU A 227 8.03 16.58 13.90
C GLU A 227 8.12 16.55 12.37
N GLN A 228 7.11 17.10 11.67
CA GLN A 228 7.04 17.10 10.21
C GLN A 228 7.19 15.70 9.62
N GLU A 229 6.50 14.73 10.21
CA GLU A 229 6.61 13.28 9.90
C GLU A 229 6.32 12.97 8.44
N GLY A 230 5.45 13.72 7.79
CA GLY A 230 5.16 13.58 6.37
C GLY A 230 3.69 13.37 6.05
N SER A 231 3.43 13.06 4.80
CA SER A 231 2.09 12.84 4.26
C SER A 231 2.14 12.11 2.93
N LEU A 232 0.99 11.67 2.43
CA LEU A 232 0.90 11.12 1.06
C LEU A 232 1.53 12.08 0.05
N LYS A 233 1.18 13.37 0.13
CA LYS A 233 1.68 14.38 -0.81
C LYS A 233 3.19 14.52 -0.74
N THR A 234 3.79 14.58 0.45
CA THR A 234 5.25 14.74 0.58
C THR A 234 5.98 13.54 0.02
N SER A 235 5.49 12.31 0.24
CA SER A 235 6.02 11.09 -0.34
C SER A 235 5.89 11.06 -1.87
N MET A 236 4.72 11.40 -2.40
CA MET A 236 4.50 11.48 -3.85
C MET A 236 5.47 12.48 -4.51
N ASP A 237 5.67 13.65 -3.90
CA ASP A 237 6.59 14.67 -4.41
C ASP A 237 8.05 14.20 -4.33
N LEU A 238 8.42 13.49 -3.27
CA LEU A 238 9.75 12.91 -3.10
C LEU A 238 10.06 11.89 -4.21
N TYR A 239 9.20 10.88 -4.39
CA TYR A 239 9.41 9.84 -5.39
C TYR A 239 9.39 10.38 -6.82
N GLN A 240 8.47 11.30 -7.12
CA GLN A 240 8.35 11.88 -8.44
C GLN A 240 9.47 12.87 -8.77
N HIS A 241 9.75 13.81 -7.87
CA HIS A 241 10.61 14.96 -8.20
C HIS A 241 12.06 14.75 -7.79
N ARG A 242 12.33 14.08 -6.67
CA ARG A 242 13.70 13.83 -6.22
C ARG A 242 14.30 12.58 -6.86
N TYR A 243 13.53 11.49 -6.91
CA TYR A 243 14.00 10.22 -7.46
C TYR A 243 13.65 10.02 -8.93
N GLY A 244 12.79 10.86 -9.51
CA GLY A 244 12.44 10.81 -10.94
C GLY A 244 11.59 9.61 -11.35
N VAL A 245 10.94 8.93 -10.40
CA VAL A 245 10.10 7.76 -10.70
C VAL A 245 8.87 8.20 -11.51
N PRO A 246 8.61 7.56 -12.67
CA PRO A 246 7.40 7.82 -13.45
C PRO A 246 6.14 7.58 -12.61
N ARG A 247 5.18 8.51 -12.65
CA ARG A 247 3.90 8.39 -11.90
C ARG A 247 3.19 7.08 -12.16
N ALA A 248 3.26 6.56 -13.39
CA ALA A 248 2.65 5.30 -13.77
C ALA A 248 3.22 4.08 -13.00
N LYS A 249 4.42 4.19 -12.44
CA LYS A 249 5.06 3.13 -11.63
C LYS A 249 4.83 3.29 -10.12
N LEU A 250 4.11 4.33 -9.67
CA LEU A 250 3.86 4.58 -8.26
C LEU A 250 2.43 4.21 -7.89
N ASN A 251 2.27 3.33 -6.93
CA ASN A 251 1.03 3.08 -6.19
C ASN A 251 1.17 3.68 -4.80
N ILE A 252 0.16 4.39 -4.34
CA ILE A 252 0.16 5.12 -3.08
C ILE A 252 -0.70 4.39 -2.07
N GLY A 253 -0.14 4.13 -0.88
CA GLY A 253 -0.76 3.35 0.17
C GLY A 253 -1.80 4.12 0.97
N THR A 254 -2.76 3.41 1.52
CA THR A 254 -3.71 3.89 2.54
C THR A 254 -3.93 2.80 3.59
N ALA A 255 -4.16 3.22 4.84
CA ALA A 255 -4.35 2.31 5.96
C ALA A 255 -5.83 1.96 6.15
N PHE A 256 -6.13 0.66 6.27
CA PHE A 256 -7.46 0.19 6.68
C PHE A 256 -7.51 -0.12 8.19
N TYR A 257 -6.62 0.52 8.93
CA TYR A 257 -6.46 0.49 10.37
C TYR A 257 -6.13 1.89 10.89
N GLY A 258 -6.08 2.03 12.20
CA GLY A 258 -5.62 3.26 12.85
C GLY A 258 -5.04 2.98 14.22
N TYR A 259 -4.57 4.01 14.87
CA TYR A 259 -4.00 3.94 16.21
C TYR A 259 -4.87 4.68 17.21
N GLU A 260 -5.20 4.03 18.33
CA GLU A 260 -5.80 4.65 19.51
C GLU A 260 -4.69 4.98 20.50
N PHE A 261 -4.67 6.21 21.01
CA PHE A 261 -3.73 6.69 22.01
C PHE A 261 -4.52 7.03 23.26
N ASP A 262 -4.28 6.28 24.32
CA ASP A 262 -4.87 6.50 25.64
C ASP A 262 -4.24 7.73 26.32
N ALA A 263 -5.03 8.42 27.14
CA ALA A 263 -4.59 9.59 27.91
C ALA A 263 -4.11 10.78 27.06
N VAL A 264 -4.53 10.85 25.80
CA VAL A 264 -4.24 11.95 24.87
C VAL A 264 -5.51 12.76 24.63
N GLN A 265 -5.44 14.08 24.78
CA GLN A 265 -6.60 14.98 24.75
C GLN A 265 -6.87 15.56 23.36
N ASN A 266 -5.86 15.61 22.50
CA ASN A 266 -6.01 16.20 21.18
C ASN A 266 -4.87 15.75 20.25
N LEU A 267 -5.08 15.97 18.95
CA LEU A 267 -4.04 15.88 17.93
C LEU A 267 -2.82 16.72 18.30
N TRP A 268 -1.62 16.22 18.05
CA TRP A 268 -0.31 16.78 18.35
C TRP A 268 -0.03 16.98 19.86
N ASN A 269 -0.76 16.27 20.72
CA ASN A 269 -0.40 16.18 22.13
C ASN A 269 0.61 15.06 22.37
N TYR A 270 1.57 15.33 23.25
CA TYR A 270 2.52 14.31 23.69
C TYR A 270 1.82 13.18 24.44
N CYS A 271 2.24 11.97 24.18
CA CYS A 271 1.89 10.82 25.00
C CYS A 271 2.47 10.96 26.43
N PRO A 272 1.92 10.25 27.41
CA PRO A 272 2.52 10.21 28.75
C PRO A 272 4.02 9.90 28.67
N ASN A 273 4.85 10.69 29.39
CA ASN A 273 6.31 10.59 29.38
C ASN A 273 6.98 10.80 27.98
N SER A 274 6.28 11.38 27.01
CA SER A 274 6.73 11.49 25.61
C SER A 274 7.11 10.12 25.03
N ASP A 275 6.25 9.12 25.27
CA ASP A 275 6.39 7.76 24.77
C ASP A 275 5.00 7.16 24.56
N CYS A 276 4.65 6.90 23.30
CA CYS A 276 3.36 6.33 22.94
C CYS A 276 3.32 4.80 22.98
N SER A 277 4.45 4.14 23.18
CA SER A 277 4.55 2.68 23.07
C SER A 277 3.65 1.90 24.03
N GLU A 278 3.50 2.41 25.26
CA GLU A 278 2.68 1.77 26.29
C GLU A 278 1.19 2.22 26.29
N THR A 279 0.87 3.29 25.54
CA THR A 279 -0.45 3.93 25.57
C THR A 279 -1.16 3.91 24.24
N SER A 280 -0.59 3.27 23.24
CA SER A 280 -1.20 3.14 21.92
C SER A 280 -1.50 1.70 21.53
N THR A 281 -2.55 1.55 20.73
CA THR A 281 -2.99 0.26 20.21
C THR A 281 -3.45 0.41 18.77
N SER A 282 -3.02 -0.52 17.90
CA SER A 282 -3.50 -0.60 16.51
C SER A 282 -4.85 -1.31 16.45
N TRP A 283 -5.79 -0.75 15.68
CA TRP A 283 -7.12 -1.29 15.50
C TRP A 283 -7.57 -1.29 14.06
N ASN A 284 -8.19 -2.37 13.61
CA ASN A 284 -8.84 -2.45 12.30
C ASN A 284 -10.03 -1.49 12.22
N TYR A 285 -10.19 -0.85 11.06
CA TYR A 285 -11.30 0.09 10.83
C TYR A 285 -12.67 -0.60 10.97
N GLY A 286 -12.90 -1.68 10.24
CA GLY A 286 -14.21 -2.34 10.14
C GLY A 286 -14.73 -2.87 11.47
N THR A 287 -13.87 -3.51 12.26
CA THR A 287 -14.28 -4.20 13.51
C THR A 287 -14.24 -3.33 14.74
N TYR A 288 -13.45 -2.25 14.74
CA TYR A 288 -13.24 -1.43 15.94
C TYR A 288 -13.54 0.04 15.71
N ILE A 289 -12.83 0.71 14.80
CA ILE A 289 -12.88 2.17 14.66
C ILE A 289 -14.25 2.64 14.17
N LYS A 290 -14.79 1.98 13.15
CA LYS A 290 -16.12 2.27 12.58
C LYS A 290 -17.23 2.33 13.64
N GLN A 291 -17.16 1.47 14.66
CA GLN A 291 -18.14 1.45 15.75
C GLN A 291 -18.01 2.66 16.68
N ARG A 292 -16.83 3.29 16.73
CA ARG A 292 -16.56 4.45 17.59
C ARG A 292 -16.96 5.78 16.96
N VAL A 293 -17.00 5.87 15.65
CA VAL A 293 -17.33 7.12 14.93
C VAL A 293 -18.61 7.79 15.43
N ASN A 294 -19.61 6.98 15.87
CA ASN A 294 -20.87 7.47 16.41
C ASN A 294 -21.14 6.97 17.85
N ALA A 295 -20.14 6.43 18.53
CA ALA A 295 -20.30 5.91 19.88
C ALA A 295 -20.38 7.03 20.90
N LYS A 296 -21.12 6.78 21.99
CA LYS A 296 -21.25 7.77 23.07
C LYS A 296 -19.89 8.11 23.68
N GLY A 297 -19.58 9.40 23.72
CA GLY A 297 -18.33 9.94 24.25
C GLY A 297 -17.25 10.16 23.17
N TRP A 298 -17.39 9.57 22.00
CA TRP A 298 -16.50 9.80 20.86
C TRP A 298 -17.08 10.88 19.93
N ALA A 299 -16.22 11.75 19.41
CA ALA A 299 -16.57 12.76 18.42
C ALA A 299 -15.58 12.70 17.25
N ARG A 300 -16.12 12.69 16.01
CA ARG A 300 -15.33 12.81 14.80
C ARG A 300 -14.92 14.26 14.58
N HIS A 301 -13.65 14.45 14.34
CA HIS A 301 -13.04 15.71 13.94
C HIS A 301 -12.44 15.58 12.54
N TRP A 302 -12.11 16.72 11.95
CA TRP A 302 -11.44 16.81 10.67
C TRP A 302 -10.32 17.84 10.76
N ASP A 303 -9.09 17.41 10.48
CA ASP A 303 -8.00 18.33 10.28
C ASP A 303 -8.01 18.84 8.85
N SER A 304 -8.33 20.12 8.68
CA SER A 304 -8.42 20.74 7.37
C SER A 304 -7.06 21.10 6.76
N ALA A 305 -5.99 21.11 7.54
CA ALA A 305 -4.64 21.33 7.04
C ALA A 305 -4.03 20.03 6.49
N ALA A 306 -4.35 18.90 7.12
CA ALA A 306 -3.89 17.57 6.73
C ALA A 306 -4.88 16.83 5.80
N ASP A 307 -6.12 17.33 5.66
CA ASP A 307 -7.23 16.63 5.00
C ASP A 307 -7.41 15.19 5.54
N SER A 308 -7.48 15.07 6.87
CA SER A 308 -7.51 13.80 7.58
C SER A 308 -8.49 13.78 8.75
N PRO A 309 -9.24 12.68 8.98
CA PRO A 309 -10.13 12.52 10.12
C PRO A 309 -9.37 12.01 11.35
N TYR A 310 -9.92 12.34 12.53
CA TYR A 310 -9.54 11.72 13.80
C TYR A 310 -10.74 11.69 14.77
N LEU A 311 -10.67 10.83 15.79
CA LEU A 311 -11.67 10.77 16.85
C LEU A 311 -11.06 11.26 18.17
N LEU A 312 -11.87 11.97 18.94
CA LEU A 312 -11.57 12.31 20.32
C LEU A 312 -12.61 11.71 21.25
N TYR A 313 -12.17 11.12 22.34
CA TYR A 313 -13.03 10.69 23.41
C TYR A 313 -13.16 11.82 24.45
N GLN A 314 -14.39 12.23 24.70
CA GLN A 314 -14.76 13.26 25.68
C GLN A 314 -15.89 12.75 26.61
N GLY A 315 -15.83 11.47 26.95
CA GLY A 315 -16.86 10.81 27.72
C GLY A 315 -16.72 11.03 29.24
N PRO A 316 -17.75 10.65 30.03
CA PRO A 316 -17.68 10.71 31.47
C PRO A 316 -16.64 9.72 32.01
N GLY A 317 -15.86 10.15 33.00
CA GLY A 317 -14.88 9.31 33.68
C GLY A 317 -13.43 9.78 33.61
N GLY A 318 -13.15 10.90 32.91
CA GLY A 318 -11.83 11.52 32.87
C GLY A 318 -10.77 10.67 32.14
N LYS A 319 -11.19 9.75 31.29
CA LYS A 319 -10.30 9.08 30.34
C LYS A 319 -10.35 9.86 29.03
N ASP A 320 -9.23 10.38 28.66
CA ASP A 320 -9.01 10.99 27.35
C ASP A 320 -8.56 9.88 26.38
N GLY A 321 -8.92 10.00 25.10
CA GLY A 321 -8.49 9.08 24.05
C GLY A 321 -8.53 9.77 22.70
N TYR A 322 -7.59 9.43 21.87
CA TYR A 322 -7.44 9.94 20.51
C TYR A 322 -7.29 8.76 19.55
N ILE A 323 -7.99 8.77 18.41
CA ILE A 323 -7.80 7.77 17.35
C ILE A 323 -7.51 8.49 16.04
N THR A 324 -6.37 8.16 15.42
CA THR A 324 -6.07 8.50 14.03
C THR A 324 -6.49 7.37 13.11
N TYR A 325 -7.12 7.69 11.98
CA TYR A 325 -7.66 6.68 11.06
C TYR A 325 -8.04 7.29 9.70
N ASP A 326 -8.45 6.43 8.76
CA ASP A 326 -9.13 6.84 7.54
C ASP A 326 -10.61 6.44 7.58
N ASP A 327 -11.48 7.30 7.05
CA ASP A 327 -12.89 7.00 6.83
C ASP A 327 -13.24 6.98 5.31
N PRO A 328 -14.45 6.59 4.91
CA PRO A 328 -14.81 6.57 3.49
C PRO A 328 -14.63 7.90 2.78
N TYR A 329 -14.80 9.03 3.49
CA TYR A 329 -14.63 10.35 2.89
C TYR A 329 -13.14 10.67 2.63
N SER A 330 -12.27 10.47 3.64
CA SER A 330 -10.83 10.71 3.48
C SER A 330 -10.22 9.76 2.45
N THR A 331 -10.66 8.49 2.45
CA THR A 331 -10.21 7.48 1.49
C THR A 331 -10.60 7.83 0.05
N ALA A 332 -11.85 8.29 -0.17
CA ALA A 332 -12.27 8.78 -1.49
C ALA A 332 -11.49 10.04 -1.90
N LEU A 333 -11.26 10.98 -0.97
CA LEU A 333 -10.49 12.19 -1.23
C LEU A 333 -9.05 11.88 -1.63
N LYS A 334 -8.38 10.99 -0.91
CA LYS A 334 -7.04 10.49 -1.26
C LYS A 334 -7.02 9.86 -2.65
N THR A 335 -7.99 8.99 -2.94
CA THR A 335 -8.11 8.33 -4.24
C THR A 335 -8.29 9.34 -5.38
N TYR A 336 -9.15 10.34 -5.21
CA TYR A 336 -9.31 11.42 -6.17
C TYR A 336 -8.03 12.24 -6.35
N TYR A 337 -7.36 12.59 -5.26
CA TYR A 337 -6.11 13.35 -5.31
C TYR A 337 -5.03 12.58 -6.06
N VAL A 338 -4.80 11.31 -5.70
CA VAL A 338 -3.74 10.48 -6.27
C VAL A 338 -4.01 10.13 -7.75
N LEU A 339 -5.19 9.59 -8.04
CA LEU A 339 -5.50 9.08 -9.38
C LEU A 339 -6.01 10.17 -10.32
N GLY A 340 -6.83 11.10 -9.82
CA GLY A 340 -7.47 12.13 -10.63
C GLY A 340 -6.61 13.39 -10.79
N GLN A 341 -6.20 14.00 -9.69
CA GLN A 341 -5.46 15.26 -9.75
C GLN A 341 -3.96 15.06 -10.10
N ARG A 342 -3.35 14.06 -9.54
CA ARG A 342 -1.90 13.83 -9.70
C ARG A 342 -1.57 12.79 -10.78
N ASP A 343 -2.54 12.04 -11.27
CA ASP A 343 -2.42 11.04 -12.35
C ASP A 343 -1.39 9.94 -12.07
N PHE A 344 -1.31 9.48 -10.82
CA PHE A 344 -0.45 8.36 -10.43
C PHE A 344 -1.00 7.02 -10.92
N GLY A 345 -0.14 5.98 -10.95
CA GLY A 345 -0.45 4.69 -11.54
C GLY A 345 -1.48 3.88 -10.78
N GLY A 346 -1.54 4.02 -9.45
CA GLY A 346 -2.48 3.27 -8.63
C GLY A 346 -2.51 3.70 -7.17
N MET A 347 -3.40 3.01 -6.45
CA MET A 347 -3.45 3.01 -4.99
C MET A 347 -3.47 1.59 -4.47
N PHE A 348 -3.03 1.41 -3.23
CA PHE A 348 -3.16 0.14 -2.52
C PHE A 348 -3.57 0.35 -1.07
N MET A 349 -4.01 -0.72 -0.41
CA MET A 349 -4.36 -0.70 1.02
C MET A 349 -3.62 -1.79 1.80
N TRP A 350 -3.27 -1.46 3.03
CA TRP A 350 -2.88 -2.38 4.09
C TRP A 350 -3.93 -2.34 5.19
N ASP A 351 -4.66 -3.42 5.47
CA ASP A 351 -4.87 -4.58 4.63
C ASP A 351 -6.37 -4.76 4.34
N LEU A 352 -6.68 -5.59 3.37
CA LEU A 352 -8.04 -5.80 2.88
C LEU A 352 -9.01 -6.29 3.97
N SER A 353 -8.53 -7.07 4.93
CA SER A 353 -9.35 -7.57 6.04
C SER A 353 -9.66 -6.50 7.08
N GLY A 354 -8.81 -5.46 7.17
CA GLY A 354 -8.97 -4.37 8.15
C GLY A 354 -10.25 -3.55 7.98
N ASP A 355 -10.78 -3.47 6.77
CA ASP A 355 -12.06 -2.78 6.48
C ASP A 355 -13.30 -3.66 6.70
N TYR A 356 -13.14 -5.00 6.81
CA TYR A 356 -14.27 -5.91 6.87
C TYR A 356 -14.94 -5.96 8.24
N ASP A 357 -16.22 -5.56 8.32
CA ASP A 357 -17.02 -5.56 9.54
C ASP A 357 -17.89 -6.83 9.73
N GLY A 358 -17.71 -7.83 8.87
CA GLY A 358 -18.54 -9.04 8.80
C GLY A 358 -19.64 -8.95 7.73
N LYS A 359 -19.86 -7.79 7.10
CA LYS A 359 -20.90 -7.54 6.10
C LYS A 359 -20.46 -6.68 4.93
N SER A 360 -19.69 -5.63 5.19
CA SER A 360 -19.29 -4.61 4.22
C SER A 360 -17.81 -4.24 4.35
N GLN A 361 -17.32 -3.55 3.32
CA GLN A 361 -16.00 -2.95 3.23
C GLN A 361 -16.17 -1.52 2.70
N ASP A 362 -16.35 -0.58 3.62
CA ASP A 362 -16.76 0.79 3.28
C ASP A 362 -15.59 1.60 2.68
N LEU A 363 -14.35 1.35 3.14
CA LEU A 363 -13.17 2.06 2.64
C LEU A 363 -12.81 1.59 1.22
N LEU A 364 -12.80 0.27 1.00
CA LEU A 364 -12.56 -0.29 -0.33
C LEU A 364 -13.61 0.20 -1.34
N THR A 365 -14.89 0.14 -0.96
CA THR A 365 -15.98 0.63 -1.81
C THR A 365 -15.79 2.11 -2.18
N ALA A 366 -15.40 2.96 -1.21
CA ALA A 366 -15.13 4.37 -1.47
C ALA A 366 -13.95 4.58 -2.44
N MET A 367 -12.88 3.79 -2.32
CA MET A 367 -11.75 3.82 -3.27
C MET A 367 -12.18 3.39 -4.66
N TYR A 368 -12.91 2.29 -4.77
CA TYR A 368 -13.36 1.75 -6.05
C TYR A 368 -14.30 2.70 -6.78
N GLU A 369 -15.30 3.23 -6.10
CA GLU A 369 -16.25 4.19 -6.68
C GLU A 369 -15.53 5.46 -7.16
N MET A 370 -14.58 5.99 -6.37
CA MET A 370 -13.82 7.16 -6.77
C MET A 370 -12.88 6.87 -7.95
N LYS A 371 -12.20 5.72 -7.95
CA LYS A 371 -11.40 5.28 -9.10
C LYS A 371 -12.26 5.19 -10.36
N TRP A 372 -13.45 4.58 -10.24
CA TRP A 372 -14.38 4.48 -11.36
C TRP A 372 -14.77 5.86 -11.89
N LEU A 373 -15.09 6.81 -11.00
CA LEU A 373 -15.42 8.20 -11.39
C LEU A 373 -14.25 8.86 -12.12
N VAL A 374 -13.03 8.73 -11.63
CA VAL A 374 -11.83 9.29 -12.27
C VAL A 374 -11.63 8.72 -13.69
N GLU A 375 -11.82 7.41 -13.86
CA GLU A 375 -11.63 6.75 -15.16
C GLU A 375 -12.74 7.06 -16.17
N HIS A 376 -13.96 7.39 -15.72
CA HIS A 376 -15.12 7.57 -16.59
C HIS A 376 -15.60 9.04 -16.70
N THR A 377 -14.98 9.96 -15.94
CA THR A 377 -15.29 11.38 -16.02
C THR A 377 -14.18 12.10 -16.78
N PRO A 378 -14.46 12.72 -17.93
CA PRO A 378 -13.45 13.50 -18.65
C PRO A 378 -12.94 14.64 -17.78
N VAL A 379 -11.63 14.69 -17.54
CA VAL A 379 -10.98 15.89 -16.98
C VAL A 379 -11.17 17.02 -18.00
N LYS A 380 -11.90 18.07 -17.59
CA LYS A 380 -12.13 19.26 -18.41
C LYS A 380 -10.88 20.14 -18.44
#